data_cc6cd735134ca4ce67d0272cf6ff08e9
#
_entry.id   cc6cd735134ca4ce67d0272cf6ff08e9
#
_cell.length_a   1.000
_cell.length_b   1.000
_cell.length_c   1.000
_cell.angle_alpha   90.00
_cell.angle_beta   90.00
_cell.angle_gamma   90.00
#
_symmetry.space_group_name_H-M   'P 1'
#
loop_
_entity.id
_entity.type
_entity.pdbx_description
1 polymer ?
#
loop_
_entity_poly.entity_id
_entity_poly.type
_entity_poly.pdbx_seq_one_letter_code
_entity_poly.pdbx_strand_id
1 'polypeptide(L)'
;MTAELLRAIAEHRVVELRYDRDISERKVQPHVLYRTSAGKECVDIYQLEGPTHSGALPDWRLLDVRRIRSVDVLDETFTPAPGYNPGADKYRHGVIARA
;
A
#
# COMPACT_ATOMS: atom_id res chain seq x y z
N MET A 1 8.01 -11.02 0.14
CA MET A 1 7.16 -9.91 -0.30
C MET A 1 6.46 -9.21 0.86
N THR A 2 5.79 -9.98 1.73
CA THR A 2 5.18 -9.40 2.92
C THR A 2 6.20 -8.74 3.83
N ALA A 3 7.40 -9.33 3.97
CA ALA A 3 8.45 -8.77 4.82
C ALA A 3 8.87 -7.37 4.34
N GLU A 4 8.97 -7.17 3.04
CA GLU A 4 9.34 -5.86 2.46
C GLU A 4 8.24 -4.82 2.71
N LEU A 5 6.96 -5.22 2.59
CA LEU A 5 5.85 -4.33 2.91
C LEU A 5 5.84 -3.94 4.38
N LEU A 6 6.04 -4.89 5.27
CA LEU A 6 6.10 -4.64 6.71
C LEU A 6 7.22 -3.66 7.05
N ARG A 7 8.40 -3.88 6.47
CA ARG A 7 9.54 -2.99 6.66
C ARG A 7 9.24 -1.57 6.16
N ALA A 8 8.69 -1.47 4.95
CA ALA A 8 8.38 -0.17 4.36
C ALA A 8 7.36 0.61 5.19
N ILE A 9 6.34 -0.08 5.71
CA ILE A 9 5.35 0.56 6.59
C ILE A 9 6.00 1.03 7.88
N ALA A 10 6.79 0.18 8.52
CA ALA A 10 7.45 0.50 9.79
C ALA A 10 8.44 1.67 9.66
N GLU A 11 9.16 1.74 8.55
CA GLU A 11 10.18 2.75 8.32
C GLU A 11 9.69 3.95 7.53
N HIS A 12 8.41 3.99 7.17
CA HIS A 12 7.82 5.02 6.30
C HIS A 12 8.62 5.16 4.99
N ARG A 13 8.85 4.03 4.32
CA ARG A 13 9.63 4.00 3.08
C ARG A 13 8.71 3.91 1.86
N VAL A 14 9.04 4.70 0.86
CA VAL A 14 8.39 4.62 -0.45
C VAL A 14 8.78 3.29 -1.11
N VAL A 15 7.85 2.72 -1.86
CA VAL A 15 8.02 1.43 -2.50
C VAL A 15 7.70 1.55 -3.99
N GLU A 16 8.48 0.88 -4.83
CA GLU A 16 8.07 0.59 -6.20
C GLU A 16 7.58 -0.85 -6.23
N LEU A 17 6.36 -1.05 -6.72
CA LEU A 17 5.78 -2.39 -6.80
C LEU A 17 5.13 -2.63 -8.15
N ARG A 18 5.10 -3.91 -8.53
CA ARG A 18 4.37 -4.34 -9.71
C ARG A 18 3.11 -5.07 -9.26
N TYR A 19 1.98 -4.64 -9.80
CA TYR A 19 0.67 -5.14 -9.37
C TYR A 19 -0.05 -5.82 -10.53
N ASP A 20 -0.54 -7.05 -10.28
CA ASP A 20 -1.37 -7.80 -11.21
C ASP A 20 -0.73 -7.92 -12.60
N ARG A 21 -1.37 -7.39 -13.62
CA ARG A 21 -0.90 -7.41 -15.01
C ARG A 21 -0.40 -6.04 -15.50
N ASP A 22 -0.10 -5.14 -14.57
CA ASP A 22 0.42 -3.83 -14.95
C ASP A 22 1.69 -3.97 -15.79
N ILE A 23 1.82 -3.12 -16.80
CA ILE A 23 2.98 -3.13 -17.69
C ILE A 23 4.19 -2.40 -17.10
N SER A 24 3.98 -1.65 -16.02
CA SER A 24 5.04 -0.90 -15.34
C SER A 24 4.79 -0.86 -13.85
N GLU A 25 5.76 -0.34 -13.10
CA GLU A 25 5.70 -0.29 -11.65
C GLU A 25 4.86 0.89 -11.17
N ARG A 26 4.27 0.73 -9.99
CA ARG A 26 3.62 1.81 -9.24
C ARG A 26 4.57 2.29 -8.17
N LYS A 27 4.70 3.60 -8.02
CA LYS A 27 5.44 4.22 -6.91
C LYS A 27 4.44 4.59 -5.84
N VAL A 28 4.57 4.00 -4.65
CA VAL A 28 3.54 4.06 -3.63
C VAL A 28 4.10 4.28 -2.23
N GLN A 29 3.26 4.83 -1.36
CA GLN A 29 3.53 4.98 0.07
C GLN A 29 2.60 4.02 0.82
N PRO A 30 3.10 2.87 1.30
CA PRO A 30 2.24 1.89 1.98
C PRO A 30 1.91 2.35 3.40
N HIS A 31 0.62 2.33 3.74
CA HIS A 31 0.17 2.87 5.03
C HIS A 31 -0.39 1.82 5.99
N VAL A 32 -1.26 0.92 5.53
CA VAL A 32 -1.87 -0.08 6.39
C VAL A 32 -1.94 -1.41 5.68
N LEU A 33 -1.39 -2.44 6.30
CA LEU A 33 -1.58 -3.83 5.88
C LEU A 33 -2.59 -4.44 6.86
N TYR A 34 -3.71 -4.94 6.34
CA TYR A 34 -4.82 -5.35 7.17
C TYR A 34 -5.63 -6.47 6.53
N ARG A 35 -6.55 -7.04 7.31
CA ARG A 35 -7.52 -8.03 6.83
C ARG A 35 -8.88 -7.39 6.66
N THR A 36 -9.56 -7.77 5.59
CA THR A 36 -10.95 -7.38 5.35
C THR A 36 -11.89 -8.32 6.11
N SER A 37 -13.19 -8.00 6.12
CA SER A 37 -14.21 -8.87 6.72
C SER A 37 -14.25 -10.25 6.07
N ALA A 38 -13.84 -10.36 4.82
CA ALA A 38 -13.74 -11.64 4.10
C ALA A 38 -12.45 -12.42 4.39
N GLY A 39 -11.57 -11.89 5.26
CA GLY A 39 -10.30 -12.52 5.59
C GLY A 39 -9.19 -12.28 4.58
N LYS A 40 -9.41 -11.42 3.60
CA LYS A 40 -8.42 -11.11 2.57
C LYS A 40 -7.42 -10.10 3.10
N GLU A 41 -6.13 -10.33 2.83
CA GLU A 41 -5.09 -9.35 3.18
C GLU A 41 -5.00 -8.28 2.10
N CYS A 42 -5.11 -7.05 2.53
CA CYS A 42 -5.04 -5.87 1.65
C CYS A 42 -4.05 -4.86 2.21
N VAL A 43 -3.53 -4.03 1.33
CA VAL A 43 -2.70 -2.89 1.74
C VAL A 43 -3.30 -1.61 1.16
N ASP A 44 -3.50 -0.62 2.02
CA ASP A 44 -3.89 0.71 1.58
C ASP A 44 -2.62 1.49 1.31
N ILE A 45 -2.50 2.00 0.09
CA ILE A 45 -1.34 2.75 -0.36
C ILE A 45 -1.80 4.11 -0.90
N TYR A 46 -0.90 5.08 -0.81
CA TYR A 46 -1.06 6.36 -1.49
C TYR A 46 -0.17 6.31 -2.71
N GLN A 47 -0.80 6.23 -3.89
CA GLN A 47 -0.05 6.04 -5.13
C GLN A 47 0.39 7.38 -5.69
N LEU A 48 1.69 7.50 -5.96
CA LEU A 48 2.30 8.73 -6.47
C LEU A 48 2.39 8.70 -7.99
N GLU A 49 2.76 7.56 -8.57
CA GLU A 49 3.01 7.40 -9.99
C GLU A 49 2.66 5.99 -10.43
N GLY A 50 2.49 5.81 -11.72
CA GLY A 50 2.33 4.51 -12.35
C GLY A 50 0.90 4.21 -12.77
N PRO A 51 0.65 2.97 -13.23
CA PRO A 51 -0.66 2.59 -13.76
C PRO A 51 -1.77 2.74 -12.73
N THR A 52 -2.92 3.24 -13.16
CA THR A 52 -4.13 3.32 -12.35
C THR A 52 -5.34 3.18 -13.29
N HIS A 53 -6.41 2.58 -12.77
CA HIS A 53 -7.63 2.39 -13.55
C HIS A 53 -8.64 3.53 -13.39
N SER A 54 -8.37 4.46 -12.51
CA SER A 54 -9.31 5.54 -12.23
C SER A 54 -8.62 6.74 -11.61
N GLY A 55 -9.10 7.92 -11.97
CA GLY A 55 -8.74 9.16 -11.33
C GLY A 55 -7.32 9.63 -11.54
N ALA A 56 -7.07 10.83 -11.07
CA ALA A 56 -5.74 11.44 -11.10
C ALA A 56 -4.91 10.99 -9.91
N LEU A 57 -3.58 11.03 -10.09
CA LEU A 57 -2.63 10.77 -9.01
C LEU A 57 -2.04 12.10 -8.52
N PRO A 58 -1.57 12.16 -7.25
CA PRO A 58 -1.56 11.07 -6.27
C PRO A 58 -2.93 10.86 -5.63
N ASP A 59 -3.22 9.62 -5.24
CA ASP A 59 -4.46 9.27 -4.57
C ASP A 59 -4.35 7.92 -3.87
N TRP A 60 -5.31 7.64 -2.99
CA TRP A 60 -5.40 6.37 -2.27
C TRP A 60 -5.83 5.24 -3.20
N ARG A 61 -5.24 4.06 -2.98
CA ARG A 61 -5.62 2.83 -3.68
C ARG A 61 -5.56 1.67 -2.70
N LEU A 62 -6.48 0.72 -2.85
CA LEU A 62 -6.48 -0.52 -2.10
C LEU A 62 -5.95 -1.62 -3.00
N LEU A 63 -4.91 -2.34 -2.54
CA LEU A 63 -4.32 -3.43 -3.29
C LEU A 63 -4.51 -4.76 -2.57
N ASP A 64 -4.85 -5.80 -3.33
CA ASP A 64 -4.88 -7.17 -2.84
C ASP A 64 -3.44 -7.68 -2.77
N VAL A 65 -2.97 -8.05 -1.58
CA VAL A 65 -1.58 -8.49 -1.38
C VAL A 65 -1.22 -9.65 -2.30
N ARG A 66 -2.16 -10.56 -2.56
CA ARG A 66 -1.90 -11.72 -3.42
C ARG A 66 -1.65 -11.36 -4.88
N ARG A 67 -2.02 -10.15 -5.29
CA ARG A 67 -1.83 -9.68 -6.67
C ARG A 67 -0.57 -8.84 -6.84
N ILE A 68 0.17 -8.60 -5.78
CA ILE A 68 1.45 -7.89 -5.84
C ILE A 68 2.50 -8.87 -6.35
N ARG A 69 3.21 -8.51 -7.41
CA ARG A 69 4.21 -9.37 -8.07
C ARG A 69 5.63 -9.13 -7.59
N SER A 70 5.94 -7.89 -7.26
CA SER A 70 7.27 -7.51 -6.76
C SER A 70 7.18 -6.27 -5.90
N VAL A 71 8.12 -6.14 -4.97
CA VAL A 71 8.21 -4.99 -4.06
C VAL A 71 9.68 -4.61 -3.91
N ASP A 72 10.00 -3.35 -4.24
CA ASP A 72 11.32 -2.78 -4.01
C ASP A 72 11.19 -1.62 -3.03
N VAL A 73 11.80 -1.74 -1.86
CA VAL A 73 11.80 -0.71 -0.84
C VAL A 73 12.87 0.32 -1.20
N LEU A 74 12.44 1.57 -1.40
CA LEU A 74 13.34 2.65 -1.78
C LEU A 74 13.95 3.32 -0.54
N ASP A 75 15.01 4.10 -0.74
CA ASP A 75 15.59 4.91 0.34
C ASP A 75 14.72 6.11 0.69
N GLU A 76 13.91 6.56 -0.26
CA GLU A 76 13.00 7.68 -0.08
C GLU A 76 11.98 7.39 1.02
N THR A 77 11.76 8.36 1.94
CA THR A 77 10.80 8.24 3.04
C THR A 77 9.58 9.10 2.78
N PHE A 78 8.52 8.88 3.56
CA PHE A 78 7.31 9.69 3.47
C PHE A 78 6.76 10.00 4.85
N THR A 79 5.96 11.06 4.94
CA THR A 79 5.08 11.31 6.08
C THR A 79 3.68 10.84 5.71
N PRO A 80 2.84 10.44 6.68
CA PRO A 80 1.49 9.98 6.36
C PRO A 80 0.76 10.92 5.42
N ALA A 81 0.16 10.34 4.38
CA ALA A 81 -0.47 11.10 3.31
C ALA A 81 -1.78 11.76 3.75
N PRO A 82 -2.25 12.79 3.02
CA PRO A 82 -3.53 13.43 3.33
C PRO A 82 -4.68 12.41 3.38
N GLY A 83 -5.54 12.54 4.37
CA GLY A 83 -6.68 11.65 4.53
C GLY A 83 -6.37 10.35 5.28
N TYR A 84 -5.12 10.12 5.68
CA TYR A 84 -4.78 8.93 6.45
C TYR A 84 -5.53 8.92 7.77
N ASN A 85 -6.29 7.83 8.02
CA ASN A 85 -7.04 7.63 9.25
C ASN A 85 -6.78 6.23 9.79
N PRO A 86 -5.78 6.05 10.68
CA PRO A 86 -5.44 4.73 11.20
C PRO A 86 -6.54 4.13 12.07
N GLY A 87 -7.49 4.93 12.55
CA GLY A 87 -8.64 4.46 13.31
C GLY A 87 -9.88 4.19 12.48
N ALA A 88 -9.78 4.14 11.15
CA ALA A 88 -10.92 3.92 10.29
C ALA A 88 -11.59 2.56 10.57
N ASP A 89 -12.91 2.54 10.47
CA ASP A 89 -13.71 1.35 10.79
C ASP A 89 -13.38 0.15 9.89
N LYS A 90 -12.93 0.39 8.68
CA LYS A 90 -12.54 -0.68 7.75
C LYS A 90 -11.39 -1.56 8.26
N TYR A 91 -10.65 -1.09 9.26
CA TYR A 91 -9.51 -1.84 9.83
C TYR A 91 -9.89 -2.70 11.03
N ARG A 92 -11.17 -2.72 11.42
CA ARG A 92 -11.61 -3.43 12.63
C ARG A 92 -11.42 -4.95 12.59
N HIS A 93 -11.26 -5.52 11.39
CA HIS A 93 -11.09 -6.98 11.24
C HIS A 93 -9.65 -7.45 11.39
N GLY A 94 -8.74 -6.57 11.71
CA GLY A 94 -7.37 -6.89 12.05
C GLY A 94 -6.36 -6.08 11.27
N VAL A 95 -5.53 -5.33 12.01
CA VAL A 95 -4.39 -4.61 11.45
C VAL A 95 -3.15 -5.46 11.66
N ILE A 96 -2.37 -5.67 10.59
CA ILE A 96 -1.10 -6.39 10.64
C ILE A 96 0.03 -5.39 10.87
N ALA A 97 -0.02 -4.26 10.17
CA ALA A 97 0.95 -3.16 10.35
C ALA A 97 0.32 -1.85 9.89
N ARG A 98 0.72 -0.76 10.53
CA ARG A 98 0.29 0.58 10.11
C ARG A 98 1.43 1.59 10.27
N ALA A 99 1.43 2.57 9.40
CA ALA A 99 2.40 3.65 9.44
C ALA A 99 2.20 4.57 10.66
#